data_8ab38bf7848d1eb80991997477e3713a
#
_entry.id   8ab38bf7848d1eb80991997477e3713a
#
_cell.length_a   1.000
_cell.length_b   1.000
_cell.length_c   1.000
_cell.angle_alpha   90.00
_cell.angle_beta   90.00
_cell.angle_gamma   90.00
#
_symmetry.space_group_name_H-M   'P 1'
#
loop_
_entity.id
_entity.type
_entity.pdbx_description
1 polymer ?
#
loop_
_entity_poly.entity_id
_entity_poly.type
_entity_poly.pdbx_seq_one_letter_code
_entity_poly.pdbx_strand_id
1 'polypeptide(L)'
;FYARRMNKLGIRLGIYIPINVFDIGLKIDHYGSIVVNGMCRIGKNCRLHGNNCIGNKGEGRIDEFPMIGDNFDLGTGAVVIGGITLSNNIKVGANAVVTRSCLEEGAGLVGIQNKNLRKGNTK
;
A
#
# COMPACT_ATOMS: atom_id res chain seq x y z
N PHE A 1 -17.72 -19.32 -0.87
CA PHE A 1 -16.94 -20.42 -1.43
C PHE A 1 -15.64 -19.94 -2.05
N TYR A 2 -15.73 -19.05 -3.00
CA TYR A 2 -14.51 -18.54 -3.66
C TYR A 2 -13.63 -17.75 -2.69
N ALA A 3 -14.24 -16.95 -1.82
CA ALA A 3 -13.48 -16.18 -0.85
C ALA A 3 -12.70 -17.08 0.08
N ARG A 4 -13.30 -18.21 0.50
CA ARG A 4 -12.62 -19.14 1.39
C ARG A 4 -11.41 -19.78 0.69
N ARG A 5 -11.59 -20.14 -0.57
CA ARG A 5 -10.49 -20.74 -1.33
C ARG A 5 -9.36 -19.74 -1.55
N MET A 6 -9.72 -18.51 -1.85
CA MET A 6 -8.73 -17.44 -2.04
C MET A 6 -7.96 -17.19 -0.75
N ASN A 7 -8.64 -17.17 0.39
CA ASN A 7 -7.98 -16.97 1.66
C ASN A 7 -7.02 -18.12 2.00
N LYS A 8 -7.42 -19.34 1.74
CA LYS A 8 -6.56 -20.49 1.98
C LYS A 8 -5.29 -20.40 1.11
N LEU A 9 -5.47 -20.08 -0.16
CA LEU A 9 -4.35 -19.96 -1.08
C LEU A 9 -3.45 -18.82 -0.66
N GLY A 10 -4.04 -17.70 -0.25
CA GLY A 10 -3.27 -16.55 0.21
C GLY A 10 -2.41 -16.86 1.41
N ILE A 11 -2.96 -17.57 2.39
CA ILE A 11 -2.20 -17.96 3.58
C ILE A 11 -0.99 -18.80 3.18
N ARG A 12 -1.16 -19.72 2.26
CA ARG A 12 -0.07 -20.59 1.80
C ARG A 12 1.02 -19.80 1.09
N LEU A 13 0.66 -18.73 0.42
CA LEU A 13 1.59 -17.90 -0.34
C LEU A 13 2.10 -16.68 0.43
N GLY A 14 1.59 -16.47 1.65
CA GLY A 14 1.96 -15.30 2.44
C GLY A 14 1.27 -14.03 1.97
N ILE A 15 0.13 -14.17 1.28
CA ILE A 15 -0.60 -13.03 0.71
C ILE A 15 -1.94 -12.89 1.40
N TYR A 16 -2.22 -11.69 1.92
CA TYR A 16 -3.51 -11.37 2.50
C TYR A 16 -4.04 -10.09 1.87
N ILE A 17 -5.00 -10.25 0.99
CA ILE A 17 -5.65 -9.14 0.30
C ILE A 17 -7.16 -9.32 0.44
N PRO A 18 -7.81 -8.52 1.30
CA PRO A 18 -9.27 -8.60 1.44
C PRO A 18 -9.98 -8.22 0.16
N ILE A 19 -11.22 -8.70 0.02
CA ILE A 19 -12.03 -8.35 -1.14
C ILE A 19 -12.42 -6.87 -1.07
N ASN A 20 -12.74 -6.31 -2.23
CA ASN A 20 -13.23 -4.92 -2.37
C ASN A 20 -12.24 -3.84 -1.98
N VAL A 21 -10.94 -4.17 -1.92
CA VAL A 21 -9.91 -3.16 -1.68
C VAL A 21 -9.43 -2.58 -3.01
N PHE A 22 -9.12 -3.45 -3.96
CA PHE A 22 -8.62 -3.04 -5.27
C PHE A 22 -9.73 -3.00 -6.29
N ASP A 23 -9.68 -2.00 -7.15
CA ASP A 23 -10.50 -1.98 -8.34
C ASP A 23 -9.88 -2.94 -9.36
N ILE A 24 -10.45 -2.99 -10.56
CA ILE A 24 -10.07 -3.97 -11.57
C ILE A 24 -8.61 -3.77 -12.01
N GLY A 25 -7.95 -4.87 -12.33
CA GLY A 25 -6.64 -4.81 -12.95
C GLY A 25 -5.46 -4.94 -11.99
N LEU A 26 -5.67 -5.43 -10.78
CA LEU A 26 -4.57 -5.67 -9.86
C LEU A 26 -3.60 -6.68 -10.45
N LYS A 27 -2.30 -6.37 -10.41
CA LYS A 27 -1.25 -7.26 -10.84
C LYS A 27 -0.22 -7.41 -9.74
N ILE A 28 0.16 -8.65 -9.47
CA ILE A 28 1.20 -8.96 -8.49
C ILE A 28 2.35 -9.62 -9.26
N ASP A 29 3.51 -8.99 -9.26
CA ASP A 29 4.65 -9.47 -10.04
C ASP A 29 5.35 -10.66 -9.42
N HIS A 30 5.57 -10.60 -8.10
CA HIS A 30 6.27 -11.67 -7.39
C HIS A 30 5.47 -12.07 -6.18
N TYR A 31 5.49 -13.34 -5.85
CA TYR A 31 4.88 -13.77 -4.60
C TYR A 31 5.83 -13.43 -3.46
N GLY A 32 5.31 -13.54 -2.27
CA GLY A 32 6.03 -13.14 -1.07
C GLY A 32 5.00 -12.56 -0.13
N SER A 33 5.44 -11.98 0.97
CA SER A 33 4.52 -11.44 1.95
C SER A 33 3.84 -10.19 1.40
N ILE A 34 2.51 -10.22 1.28
CA ILE A 34 1.72 -9.06 0.88
C ILE A 34 0.55 -8.97 1.85
N VAL A 35 0.45 -7.84 2.55
CA VAL A 35 -0.62 -7.62 3.51
C VAL A 35 -1.27 -6.27 3.22
N VAL A 36 -2.58 -6.28 3.02
CA VAL A 36 -3.33 -5.06 2.71
C VAL A 36 -4.50 -4.94 3.67
N ASN A 37 -4.65 -3.77 4.27
CA ASN A 37 -5.75 -3.49 5.20
C ASN A 37 -7.07 -3.46 4.44
N GLY A 38 -8.08 -4.12 5.01
CA GLY A 38 -9.38 -4.26 4.35
C GLY A 38 -10.17 -2.97 4.17
N MET A 39 -9.79 -1.92 4.88
CA MET A 39 -10.48 -0.64 4.78
C MET A 39 -9.88 0.26 3.71
N CYS A 40 -8.71 -0.09 3.19
CA CYS A 40 -8.09 0.69 2.11
C CYS A 40 -8.94 0.65 0.85
N ARG A 41 -8.77 1.67 0.03
CA ARG A 41 -9.38 1.71 -1.30
C ARG A 41 -8.30 2.11 -2.29
N ILE A 42 -8.10 1.25 -3.27
CA ILE A 42 -7.02 1.41 -4.25
C ILE A 42 -7.65 1.30 -5.63
N GLY A 43 -7.30 2.23 -6.50
CA GLY A 43 -7.91 2.32 -7.81
C GLY A 43 -7.51 1.23 -8.78
N LYS A 44 -7.77 1.48 -10.05
CA LYS A 44 -7.57 0.50 -11.12
C LYS A 44 -6.11 0.30 -11.46
N ASN A 45 -5.80 -0.89 -11.95
CA ASN A 45 -4.49 -1.20 -12.53
C ASN A 45 -3.34 -1.00 -11.56
N CYS A 46 -3.56 -1.35 -10.30
CA CYS A 46 -2.50 -1.33 -9.31
C CYS A 46 -1.52 -2.46 -9.55
N ARG A 47 -0.24 -2.18 -9.33
CA ARG A 47 0.80 -3.18 -9.48
C ARG A 47 1.60 -3.27 -8.19
N LEU A 48 1.64 -4.47 -7.62
CA LEU A 48 2.42 -4.76 -6.42
C LEU A 48 3.59 -5.66 -6.83
N HIS A 49 4.80 -5.25 -6.48
CA HIS A 49 5.97 -6.02 -6.90
C HIS A 49 6.30 -7.17 -5.95
N GLY A 50 5.84 -7.12 -4.72
CA GLY A 50 6.04 -8.19 -3.75
C GLY A 50 6.57 -7.67 -2.42
N ASN A 51 6.34 -8.42 -1.35
CA ASN A 51 6.75 -8.07 0.01
C ASN A 51 6.26 -6.69 0.41
N ASN A 52 4.98 -6.42 0.14
CA ASN A 52 4.39 -5.11 0.37
C ASN A 52 3.44 -5.13 1.56
N CYS A 53 3.28 -3.96 2.17
CA CYS A 53 2.30 -3.76 3.22
C CYS A 53 1.59 -2.43 2.97
N ILE A 54 0.27 -2.45 2.97
CA ILE A 54 -0.55 -1.25 2.86
C ILE A 54 -1.54 -1.28 4.00
N GLY A 55 -1.40 -0.36 4.95
CA GLY A 55 -2.22 -0.45 6.12
C GLY A 55 -2.23 0.77 7.01
N ASN A 56 -2.84 0.62 8.18
CA ASN A 56 -2.90 1.67 9.19
C ASN A 56 -1.65 1.65 10.06
N LYS A 57 -1.55 2.62 10.95
CA LYS A 57 -0.40 2.73 11.85
C LYS A 57 -0.51 1.83 13.06
N GLY A 58 -1.61 1.08 13.17
CA GLY A 58 -1.79 0.18 14.27
C GLY A 58 -2.64 0.78 15.38
N GLU A 59 -2.39 0.33 16.58
CA GLU A 59 -3.21 0.65 17.73
C GLU A 59 -3.46 2.15 17.89
N GLY A 60 -4.71 2.52 18.12
CA GLY A 60 -5.10 3.91 18.29
C GLY A 60 -5.33 4.65 16.98
N ARG A 61 -4.97 4.05 15.86
CA ARG A 61 -5.10 4.66 14.54
C ARG A 61 -5.69 3.69 13.54
N ILE A 62 -6.58 2.83 13.99
CA ILE A 62 -7.12 1.78 13.14
C ILE A 62 -8.08 2.31 12.09
N ASP A 63 -8.58 3.53 12.27
CA ASP A 63 -9.46 4.18 11.29
C ASP A 63 -8.70 5.05 10.30
N GLU A 64 -7.37 5.05 10.37
CA GLU A 64 -6.53 5.81 9.44
C GLU A 64 -5.83 4.85 8.49
N PHE A 65 -6.31 4.79 7.26
CA PHE A 65 -5.79 3.86 6.27
C PHE A 65 -5.61 4.57 4.91
N PRO A 66 -4.74 4.04 4.05
CA PRO A 66 -4.47 4.70 2.79
C PRO A 66 -5.63 4.67 1.81
N MET A 67 -5.77 5.75 1.04
CA MET A 67 -6.67 5.87 -0.09
C MET A 67 -5.80 6.19 -1.29
N ILE A 68 -5.82 5.34 -2.31
CA ILE A 68 -4.87 5.41 -3.42
C ILE A 68 -5.62 5.41 -4.74
N GLY A 69 -5.17 6.25 -5.67
CA GLY A 69 -5.80 6.37 -6.97
C GLY A 69 -5.42 5.27 -7.95
N ASP A 70 -5.60 5.55 -9.23
CA ASP A 70 -5.38 4.57 -10.30
C ASP A 70 -3.91 4.45 -10.68
N ASN A 71 -3.55 3.31 -11.25
CA ASN A 71 -2.22 3.06 -11.82
C ASN A 71 -1.11 3.19 -10.78
N PHE A 72 -1.39 2.76 -9.56
CA PHE A 72 -0.41 2.78 -8.48
C PHE A 72 0.61 1.66 -8.68
N ASP A 73 1.89 1.99 -8.54
CA ASP A 73 2.97 1.01 -8.72
C ASP A 73 3.80 0.99 -7.44
N LEU A 74 3.75 -0.11 -6.72
CA LEU A 74 4.43 -0.24 -5.42
C LEU A 74 5.59 -1.21 -5.55
N GLY A 75 6.80 -0.66 -5.47
CA GLY A 75 8.03 -1.43 -5.65
C GLY A 75 8.23 -2.51 -4.59
N THR A 76 9.11 -3.44 -4.88
CA THR A 76 9.39 -4.57 -3.99
C THR A 76 9.79 -4.09 -2.61
N GLY A 77 9.14 -4.63 -1.59
CA GLY A 77 9.46 -4.30 -0.20
C GLY A 77 8.93 -2.96 0.27
N ALA A 78 8.31 -2.19 -0.62
CA ALA A 78 7.80 -0.88 -0.23
C ALA A 78 6.54 -1.00 0.61
N VAL A 79 6.32 0.00 1.47
CA VAL A 79 5.24 0.00 2.45
C VAL A 79 4.52 1.33 2.43
N VAL A 80 3.18 1.30 2.54
CA VAL A 80 2.35 2.50 2.61
C VAL A 80 1.53 2.42 3.89
N ILE A 81 1.69 3.38 4.77
CA ILE A 81 1.08 3.29 6.10
C ILE A 81 0.45 4.61 6.51
N GLY A 82 -0.74 4.52 7.08
CA GLY A 82 -1.41 5.65 7.71
C GLY A 82 -2.55 6.20 6.88
N GLY A 83 -3.23 7.20 7.46
CA GLY A 83 -4.38 7.81 6.80
C GLY A 83 -3.95 8.81 5.75
N ILE A 84 -3.34 8.32 4.70
CA ILE A 84 -2.80 9.16 3.64
C ILE A 84 -3.56 8.94 2.33
N THR A 85 -3.45 9.93 1.45
CA THR A 85 -4.05 9.87 0.13
C THR A 85 -2.97 10.01 -0.93
N LEU A 86 -2.95 9.08 -1.86
CA LEU A 86 -2.04 9.12 -2.99
C LEU A 86 -2.85 9.30 -4.26
N SER A 87 -2.46 10.24 -5.09
CA SER A 87 -3.15 10.54 -6.34
C SER A 87 -2.90 9.45 -7.38
N ASN A 88 -3.34 9.69 -8.62
CA ASN A 88 -3.17 8.72 -9.69
C ASN A 88 -1.73 8.66 -10.20
N ASN A 89 -1.35 7.53 -10.75
CA ASN A 89 -0.06 7.36 -11.44
C ASN A 89 1.14 7.59 -10.54
N ILE A 90 1.02 7.19 -9.27
CA ILE A 90 2.12 7.29 -8.31
C ILE A 90 2.98 6.03 -8.41
N LYS A 91 4.28 6.21 -8.46
CA LYS A 91 5.24 5.10 -8.41
C LYS A 91 6.06 5.18 -7.14
N VAL A 92 6.15 4.08 -6.45
CA VAL A 92 6.92 3.99 -5.21
C VAL A 92 8.11 3.07 -5.44
N GLY A 93 9.30 3.56 -5.14
CA GLY A 93 10.52 2.78 -5.35
C GLY A 93 10.65 1.61 -4.37
N ALA A 94 11.53 0.68 -4.70
CA ALA A 94 11.75 -0.50 -3.87
C ALA A 94 12.17 -0.10 -2.46
N ASN A 95 11.64 -0.81 -1.47
CA ASN A 95 11.94 -0.63 -0.05
C ASN A 95 11.63 0.76 0.50
N ALA A 96 10.85 1.55 -0.21
CA ALA A 96 10.44 2.85 0.28
C ALA A 96 9.36 2.72 1.34
N VAL A 97 9.27 3.70 2.23
CA VAL A 97 8.23 3.76 3.25
C VAL A 97 7.47 5.06 3.07
N VAL A 98 6.21 4.96 2.69
CA VAL A 98 5.37 6.12 2.40
C VAL A 98 4.43 6.36 3.58
N THR A 99 4.59 7.49 4.23
CA THR A 99 3.80 7.86 5.39
C THR A 99 3.11 9.22 5.24
N ARG A 100 3.24 9.85 4.08
CA ARG A 100 2.64 11.15 3.80
C ARG A 100 1.84 11.10 2.52
N SER A 101 0.79 11.89 2.49
CA SER A 101 -0.01 12.04 1.28
C SER A 101 0.80 12.68 0.16
N CYS A 102 0.49 12.29 -1.06
CA CYS A 102 1.07 12.89 -2.24
C CYS A 102 -0.04 13.06 -3.27
N LEU A 103 -0.39 14.31 -3.52
CA LEU A 103 -1.48 14.62 -4.45
C LEU A 103 -0.98 15.02 -5.83
N GLU A 104 0.32 14.99 -6.02
CA GLU A 104 0.92 15.29 -7.30
C GLU A 104 0.84 14.06 -8.21
N GLU A 105 -0.01 14.12 -9.19
CA GLU A 105 -0.22 13.01 -10.11
C GLU A 105 1.07 12.71 -10.87
N GLY A 106 1.42 11.43 -10.94
CA GLY A 106 2.61 11.01 -11.66
C GLY A 106 3.89 11.08 -10.86
N ALA A 107 3.82 11.40 -9.57
CA ALA A 107 5.03 11.54 -8.75
C ALA A 107 5.70 10.20 -8.50
N GLY A 108 7.03 10.26 -8.30
CA GLY A 108 7.80 9.11 -7.86
C GLY A 108 8.25 9.31 -6.43
N LEU A 109 7.98 8.34 -5.58
CA LEU A 109 8.31 8.41 -4.16
C LEU A 109 9.39 7.39 -3.85
N VAL A 110 10.48 7.84 -3.24
CA VAL A 110 11.60 6.97 -2.93
C VAL A 110 12.06 7.21 -1.49
N GLY A 111 12.71 6.20 -0.91
CA GLY A 111 13.30 6.33 0.41
C GLY A 111 12.28 6.27 1.52
N ILE A 112 12.68 6.71 2.71
CA ILE A 112 11.84 6.66 3.89
C ILE A 112 11.34 8.06 4.19
N GLN A 113 10.01 8.24 4.13
CA GLN A 113 9.38 9.53 4.37
C GLN A 113 9.05 9.64 5.85
N ASN A 114 9.97 10.17 6.63
CA ASN A 114 9.71 10.35 8.04
C ASN A 114 9.98 11.78 8.47
N LYS A 115 9.52 12.10 9.66
CA LYS A 115 9.75 13.38 10.30
C LYS A 115 10.71 13.17 11.45
N ASN A 116 11.54 14.17 11.68
CA ASN A 116 12.33 14.20 12.89
C ASN A 116 11.43 14.77 14.01
N LEU A 117 10.85 13.86 14.78
CA LEU A 117 9.90 14.26 15.81
C LEU A 117 10.55 15.05 16.93
N ARG A 118 11.83 14.83 17.16
CA ARG A 118 12.54 15.53 18.19
C ARG A 118 12.66 17.02 17.87
N LYS A 119 12.92 17.34 16.62
CA LYS A 119 13.05 18.71 16.18
C LYS A 119 11.73 19.35 15.87
N GLY A 120 10.75 18.53 15.68
CA GLY A 120 9.50 19.06 15.17
C GLY A 120 9.64 19.58 13.78
N ASN A 121 10.70 19.43 13.15
CA ASN A 121 10.93 19.90 11.93
C ASN A 121 11.78 19.72 11.04
N THR A 122 11.88 19.73 10.82
CA THR A 122 12.60 20.11 10.24
C THR A 122 12.84 20.04 9.08
N LYS A 123 12.81 20.14 8.68
CA LYS A 123 12.97 20.26 7.51
C LYS A 123 12.88 19.40 6.81
#